data_8ee17e85c342a278e0ee9d5916300b87
#
_entry.id   8ee17e85c342a278e0ee9d5916300b87
#
_cell.length_a   1.000
_cell.length_b   1.000
_cell.length_c   1.000
_cell.angle_alpha   90.00
_cell.angle_beta   90.00
_cell.angle_gamma   90.00
#
_symmetry.space_group_name_H-M   'P 1'
#
loop_
_entity.id
_entity.type
_entity.pdbx_description
1 polymer ?
#
loop_
_entity_poly.entity_id
_entity_poly.type
_entity_poly.pdbx_seq_one_letter_code
_entity_poly.pdbx_strand_id
1 'polypeptide(L)'
;IHDNAKLGKNVKIGPFCFIGENVTIKDNCILHSHVVVDGNTTVMENSEIFPFASIGTTPQDLKYKGEKTRLVIGKNCKIREYVTVNLGTKGGGGITSVGDNCLLMIGTHIAHDCFIDDNVIFANHSTLAGHVTVEKNVVVGALSAIHQFSRIGEGSMIGGMSGITSDVIPFTTVMGN
;
A
#
# COMPACT_ATOMS: atom_id res chain seq x y z
N ILE A 1 17.84 -0.03 12.01
CA ILE A 1 16.63 0.46 12.73
C ILE A 1 17.01 1.75 13.40
N HIS A 2 16.23 2.81 13.19
CA HIS A 2 16.44 4.10 13.85
C HIS A 2 16.02 4.02 15.33
N ASP A 3 16.73 4.72 16.23
CA ASP A 3 16.50 4.66 17.69
C ASP A 3 15.09 5.13 18.10
N ASN A 4 14.49 6.02 17.34
CA ASN A 4 13.15 6.56 17.60
C ASN A 4 12.01 5.68 17.03
N ALA A 5 12.32 4.65 16.22
CA ALA A 5 11.33 3.73 15.70
C ALA A 5 10.63 2.97 16.85
N LYS A 6 9.32 2.79 16.72
CA LYS A 6 8.51 2.12 17.74
C LYS A 6 8.19 0.70 17.29
N LEU A 7 8.66 -0.28 18.04
CA LEU A 7 8.42 -1.70 17.77
C LEU A 7 7.51 -2.31 18.84
N GLY A 8 6.49 -3.01 18.40
CA GLY A 8 5.59 -3.79 19.24
C GLY A 8 6.21 -5.09 19.75
N LYS A 9 5.40 -5.91 20.41
CA LYS A 9 5.83 -7.21 20.92
C LYS A 9 5.98 -8.22 19.78
N ASN A 10 6.95 -9.12 19.92
CA ASN A 10 7.18 -10.24 18.99
C ASN A 10 7.42 -9.81 17.53
N VAL A 11 7.83 -8.58 17.26
CA VAL A 11 8.20 -8.14 15.92
C VAL A 11 9.48 -8.85 15.48
N LYS A 12 9.46 -9.44 14.29
CA LYS A 12 10.63 -10.10 13.67
C LYS A 12 11.11 -9.26 12.52
N ILE A 13 12.39 -8.87 12.52
CA ILE A 13 13.01 -8.07 11.47
C ILE A 13 14.22 -8.82 10.95
N GLY A 14 14.18 -9.16 9.66
CA GLY A 14 15.27 -9.84 8.95
C GLY A 14 16.48 -8.93 8.73
N PRO A 15 17.58 -9.48 8.19
CA PRO A 15 18.79 -8.72 7.94
C PRO A 15 18.59 -7.68 6.84
N PHE A 16 19.44 -6.64 6.88
CA PHE A 16 19.49 -5.55 5.88
C PHE A 16 18.20 -4.74 5.75
N CYS A 17 17.33 -4.75 6.77
CA CYS A 17 16.16 -3.87 6.79
C CYS A 17 16.53 -2.44 7.20
N PHE A 18 15.86 -1.47 6.59
CA PHE A 18 15.89 -0.08 7.00
C PHE A 18 14.54 0.29 7.64
N ILE A 19 14.56 0.73 8.89
CA ILE A 19 13.38 1.21 9.62
C ILE A 19 13.65 2.64 10.06
N GLY A 20 12.88 3.58 9.48
CA GLY A 20 13.05 5.02 9.66
C GLY A 20 12.58 5.54 11.02
N GLU A 21 12.89 6.80 11.30
CA GLU A 21 12.72 7.47 12.59
C GLU A 21 11.26 7.50 13.09
N ASN A 22 10.31 7.78 12.19
CA ASN A 22 8.90 7.99 12.55
C ASN A 22 8.04 6.76 12.29
N VAL A 23 8.68 5.60 12.14
CA VAL A 23 7.99 4.34 11.88
C VAL A 23 7.47 3.72 13.17
N THR A 24 6.25 3.19 13.10
CA THR A 24 5.65 2.36 14.15
C THR A 24 5.27 1.00 13.56
N ILE A 25 5.84 -0.08 14.10
CA ILE A 25 5.47 -1.45 13.72
C ILE A 25 4.81 -2.09 14.94
N LYS A 26 3.56 -2.52 14.80
CA LYS A 26 2.77 -3.11 15.86
C LYS A 26 3.12 -4.58 16.08
N ASP A 27 2.41 -5.22 17.02
CA ASP A 27 2.71 -6.55 17.54
C ASP A 27 2.67 -7.63 16.45
N ASN A 28 3.54 -8.63 16.60
CA ASN A 28 3.61 -9.85 15.79
C ASN A 28 3.87 -9.64 14.29
N CYS A 29 4.31 -8.46 13.87
CA CYS A 29 4.69 -8.23 12.47
C CYS A 29 5.99 -8.96 12.12
N ILE A 30 6.08 -9.38 10.85
CA ILE A 30 7.28 -10.02 10.30
C ILE A 30 7.76 -9.20 9.11
N LEU A 31 8.98 -8.70 9.18
CA LEU A 31 9.69 -8.08 8.07
C LEU A 31 10.81 -9.02 7.64
N HIS A 32 10.77 -9.48 6.40
CA HIS A 32 11.85 -10.31 5.84
C HIS A 32 13.09 -9.47 5.56
N SER A 33 14.10 -10.04 4.91
CA SER A 33 15.34 -9.32 4.60
C SER A 33 15.13 -8.18 3.59
N HIS A 34 15.96 -7.14 3.65
CA HIS A 34 16.00 -6.04 2.68
C HIS A 34 14.68 -5.24 2.55
N VAL A 35 13.89 -5.19 3.60
CA VAL A 35 12.67 -4.36 3.64
C VAL A 35 13.03 -2.94 4.04
N VAL A 36 12.44 -1.97 3.36
CA VAL A 36 12.50 -0.55 3.72
C VAL A 36 11.13 -0.12 4.24
N VAL A 37 11.08 0.40 5.46
CA VAL A 37 9.91 1.10 6.00
C VAL A 37 10.37 2.47 6.48
N ASP A 38 9.82 3.53 5.91
CA ASP A 38 10.28 4.89 6.17
C ASP A 38 9.11 5.87 6.36
N GLY A 39 9.42 7.14 6.55
CA GLY A 39 8.45 8.20 6.75
C GLY A 39 7.59 7.99 8.01
N ASN A 40 6.50 8.72 8.10
CA ASN A 40 5.52 8.56 9.19
C ASN A 40 4.58 7.38 8.88
N THR A 41 5.11 6.18 9.00
CA THR A 41 4.42 4.93 8.62
C THR A 41 4.04 4.11 9.85
N THR A 42 2.80 3.67 9.90
CA THR A 42 2.34 2.68 10.88
C THR A 42 1.96 1.38 10.17
N VAL A 43 2.55 0.28 10.62
CA VAL A 43 2.18 -1.09 10.21
C VAL A 43 1.45 -1.73 11.37
N MET A 44 0.19 -2.11 11.16
CA MET A 44 -0.66 -2.70 12.19
C MET A 44 -0.35 -4.20 12.37
N GLU A 45 -0.93 -4.78 13.41
CA GLU A 45 -0.60 -6.10 13.95
C GLU A 45 -0.69 -7.24 12.92
N ASN A 46 0.15 -8.24 13.10
CA ASN A 46 0.18 -9.52 12.36
C ASN A 46 0.45 -9.36 10.85
N SER A 47 0.93 -8.21 10.39
CA SER A 47 1.25 -7.99 8.98
C SER A 47 2.63 -8.52 8.64
N GLU A 48 2.79 -9.03 7.41
CA GLU A 48 4.02 -9.64 6.91
C GLU A 48 4.51 -8.92 5.66
N ILE A 49 5.77 -8.47 5.67
CA ILE A 49 6.39 -7.70 4.59
C ILE A 49 7.58 -8.48 4.04
N PHE A 50 7.53 -8.76 2.75
CA PHE A 50 8.48 -9.61 2.04
C PHE A 50 9.67 -8.82 1.49
N PRO A 51 10.75 -9.52 1.05
CA PRO A 51 11.98 -8.87 0.66
C PRO A 51 11.84 -7.79 -0.42
N PHE A 52 12.63 -6.73 -0.30
CA PHE A 52 12.70 -5.61 -1.24
C PHE A 52 11.44 -4.76 -1.35
N ALA A 53 10.46 -4.91 -0.47
CA ALA A 53 9.35 -3.97 -0.38
C ALA A 53 9.82 -2.62 0.16
N SER A 54 9.24 -1.52 -0.36
CA SER A 54 9.56 -0.14 0.01
C SER A 54 8.29 0.60 0.43
N ILE A 55 8.12 0.78 1.73
CA ILE A 55 6.87 1.20 2.35
C ILE A 55 7.05 2.55 3.04
N GLY A 56 6.17 3.51 2.72
CA GLY A 56 6.17 4.84 3.32
C GLY A 56 7.26 5.77 2.78
N THR A 57 7.76 5.51 1.59
CA THR A 57 8.71 6.37 0.92
C THR A 57 8.04 7.61 0.33
N THR A 58 8.85 8.58 -0.02
CA THR A 58 8.44 9.87 -0.61
C THR A 58 7.50 9.67 -1.80
N PRO A 59 6.37 10.41 -1.86
CA PRO A 59 5.49 10.42 -3.02
C PRO A 59 6.21 10.80 -4.32
N GLN A 60 5.83 10.14 -5.42
CA GLN A 60 6.29 10.49 -6.76
C GLN A 60 5.47 11.67 -7.34
N ASP A 61 5.33 12.73 -6.55
CA ASP A 61 4.64 13.96 -6.93
C ASP A 61 5.61 15.15 -6.88
N LEU A 62 5.78 15.84 -7.99
CA LEU A 62 6.66 17.01 -8.09
C LEU A 62 6.25 18.19 -7.17
N LYS A 63 5.01 18.19 -6.69
CA LYS A 63 4.49 19.20 -5.75
C LYS A 63 4.85 18.89 -4.31
N TYR A 64 5.22 17.64 -3.99
CA TYR A 64 5.59 17.26 -2.64
C TYR A 64 6.86 17.99 -2.18
N LYS A 65 6.82 18.62 -1.01
CA LYS A 65 7.92 19.43 -0.45
C LYS A 65 8.44 18.91 0.88
N GLY A 66 8.14 17.65 1.23
CA GLY A 66 8.53 17.06 2.51
C GLY A 66 7.54 17.35 3.64
N GLU A 67 6.28 17.54 3.32
CA GLU A 67 5.22 17.79 4.30
C GLU A 67 5.03 16.58 5.23
N LYS A 68 4.58 16.85 6.45
CA LYS A 68 4.28 15.80 7.44
C LYS A 68 3.01 15.06 7.06
N THR A 69 3.16 14.06 6.22
CA THR A 69 2.08 13.16 5.77
C THR A 69 2.36 11.75 6.28
N ARG A 70 1.42 10.85 6.12
CA ARG A 70 1.51 9.52 6.74
C ARG A 70 1.03 8.39 5.83
N LEU A 71 1.43 7.19 6.22
CA LEU A 71 0.92 5.92 5.67
C LEU A 71 0.44 5.04 6.81
N VAL A 72 -0.68 4.37 6.63
CA VAL A 72 -1.17 3.31 7.51
C VAL A 72 -1.37 2.03 6.72
N ILE A 73 -0.75 0.95 7.17
CA ILE A 73 -1.00 -0.42 6.69
C ILE A 73 -1.81 -1.14 7.76
N GLY A 74 -2.94 -1.69 7.40
CA GLY A 74 -3.85 -2.42 8.27
C GLY A 74 -3.29 -3.72 8.83
N LYS A 75 -4.14 -4.46 9.54
CA LYS A 75 -3.80 -5.74 10.19
C LYS A 75 -3.80 -6.89 9.20
N ASN A 76 -3.04 -7.93 9.53
CA ASN A 76 -3.01 -9.19 8.78
C ASN A 76 -2.71 -9.02 7.28
N CYS A 77 -2.07 -7.93 6.88
CA CYS A 77 -1.71 -7.68 5.48
C CYS A 77 -0.51 -8.51 5.06
N LYS A 78 -0.51 -8.97 3.82
CA LYS A 78 0.65 -9.60 3.18
C LYS A 78 1.15 -8.70 2.07
N ILE A 79 2.33 -8.16 2.25
CA ILE A 79 2.97 -7.23 1.30
C ILE A 79 4.16 -7.95 0.69
N ARG A 80 4.00 -8.40 -0.55
CA ARG A 80 4.97 -9.24 -1.25
C ARG A 80 6.17 -8.44 -1.74
N GLU A 81 7.07 -9.16 -2.39
CA GLU A 81 8.36 -8.65 -2.85
C GLU A 81 8.18 -7.47 -3.80
N TYR A 82 9.07 -6.48 -3.70
CA TYR A 82 9.12 -5.30 -4.57
C TYR A 82 7.85 -4.44 -4.57
N VAL A 83 6.95 -4.64 -3.62
CA VAL A 83 5.79 -3.75 -3.45
C VAL A 83 6.28 -2.37 -3.02
N THR A 84 5.68 -1.33 -3.57
CA THR A 84 5.95 0.05 -3.18
C THR A 84 4.65 0.74 -2.74
N VAL A 85 4.67 1.43 -1.60
CA VAL A 85 3.55 2.23 -1.09
C VAL A 85 4.08 3.59 -0.65
N ASN A 86 3.56 4.66 -1.22
CA ASN A 86 3.98 6.01 -0.87
C ASN A 86 3.19 6.63 0.28
N LEU A 87 3.78 7.62 0.95
CA LEU A 87 3.06 8.49 1.88
C LEU A 87 1.95 9.28 1.16
N GLY A 88 1.03 9.87 1.92
CA GLY A 88 0.09 10.85 1.39
C GLY A 88 0.77 12.18 1.06
N THR A 89 0.02 13.09 0.43
CA THR A 89 0.42 14.48 0.18
C THR A 89 -0.51 15.47 0.90
N LYS A 90 -0.05 16.67 1.16
CA LYS A 90 -0.88 17.72 1.78
C LYS A 90 -2.14 18.00 0.96
N GLY A 91 -2.02 17.98 -0.36
CA GLY A 91 -3.14 18.22 -1.28
C GLY A 91 -4.19 17.12 -1.29
N GLY A 92 -3.82 15.89 -0.93
CA GLY A 92 -4.70 14.72 -0.91
C GLY A 92 -5.23 14.32 0.47
N GLY A 93 -5.08 15.19 1.46
CA GLY A 93 -5.57 14.89 2.83
C GLY A 93 -4.49 14.32 3.76
N GLY A 94 -3.28 14.16 3.29
CA GLY A 94 -2.12 13.84 4.13
C GLY A 94 -1.95 12.37 4.51
N ILE A 95 -2.72 11.47 3.90
CA ILE A 95 -2.68 10.04 4.25
C ILE A 95 -2.86 9.15 3.03
N THR A 96 -2.04 8.10 2.97
CA THR A 96 -2.31 6.89 2.19
C THR A 96 -2.68 5.79 3.17
N SER A 97 -3.68 4.96 2.87
CA SER A 97 -4.10 3.88 3.76
C SER A 97 -4.41 2.59 3.02
N VAL A 98 -4.03 1.49 3.65
CA VAL A 98 -4.38 0.12 3.26
C VAL A 98 -5.12 -0.51 4.43
N GLY A 99 -6.30 -1.04 4.19
CA GLY A 99 -7.17 -1.68 5.17
C GLY A 99 -6.64 -3.03 5.66
N ASP A 100 -7.45 -3.74 6.42
CA ASP A 100 -7.10 -5.03 7.02
C ASP A 100 -7.20 -6.19 6.01
N ASN A 101 -6.44 -7.25 6.24
CA ASN A 101 -6.46 -8.50 5.48
C ASN A 101 -6.17 -8.34 3.97
N CYS A 102 -5.45 -7.30 3.57
CA CYS A 102 -5.11 -7.06 2.18
C CYS A 102 -3.90 -7.91 1.73
N LEU A 103 -3.93 -8.31 0.45
CA LEU A 103 -2.82 -8.97 -0.22
C LEU A 103 -2.30 -8.10 -1.36
N LEU A 104 -1.09 -7.58 -1.22
CA LEU A 104 -0.38 -6.87 -2.27
C LEU A 104 0.67 -7.82 -2.86
N MET A 105 0.41 -8.36 -4.05
CA MET A 105 1.33 -9.31 -4.68
C MET A 105 2.56 -8.60 -5.28
N ILE A 106 3.49 -9.38 -5.79
CA ILE A 106 4.80 -8.94 -6.27
C ILE A 106 4.70 -7.70 -7.16
N GLY A 107 5.48 -6.67 -6.83
CA GLY A 107 5.63 -5.47 -7.65
C GLY A 107 4.41 -4.56 -7.72
N THR A 108 3.39 -4.77 -6.88
CA THR A 108 2.26 -3.84 -6.78
C THR A 108 2.74 -2.45 -6.37
N HIS A 109 2.20 -1.41 -6.99
CA HIS A 109 2.46 -0.02 -6.63
C HIS A 109 1.20 0.68 -6.15
N ILE A 110 1.26 1.29 -4.97
CA ILE A 110 0.23 2.16 -4.40
C ILE A 110 0.80 3.57 -4.29
N ALA A 111 0.33 4.48 -5.11
CA ALA A 111 0.75 5.87 -5.06
C ALA A 111 0.15 6.61 -3.86
N HIS A 112 0.50 7.88 -3.75
CA HIS A 112 0.08 8.78 -2.67
C HIS A 112 -1.44 8.98 -2.61
N ASP A 113 -1.95 9.22 -1.41
CA ASP A 113 -3.36 9.58 -1.16
C ASP A 113 -4.37 8.52 -1.64
N CYS A 114 -3.93 7.28 -1.83
CA CYS A 114 -4.82 6.16 -2.09
C CYS A 114 -5.49 5.71 -0.80
N PHE A 115 -6.75 5.36 -0.90
CA PHE A 115 -7.54 4.75 0.16
C PHE A 115 -7.98 3.35 -0.27
N ILE A 116 -7.47 2.33 0.39
CA ILE A 116 -7.78 0.92 0.12
C ILE A 116 -8.46 0.36 1.36
N ASP A 117 -9.65 -0.19 1.16
CA ASP A 117 -10.46 -0.79 2.21
C ASP A 117 -10.02 -2.25 2.48
N ASP A 118 -10.78 -2.98 3.30
CA ASP A 118 -10.43 -4.31 3.78
C ASP A 118 -10.57 -5.41 2.71
N ASN A 119 -9.81 -6.49 2.88
CA ASN A 119 -9.88 -7.72 2.06
C ASN A 119 -9.61 -7.50 0.57
N VAL A 120 -8.86 -6.48 0.20
CA VAL A 120 -8.51 -6.20 -1.20
C VAL A 120 -7.31 -7.02 -1.63
N ILE A 121 -7.38 -7.55 -2.86
CA ILE A 121 -6.29 -8.30 -3.48
C ILE A 121 -5.77 -7.54 -4.69
N PHE A 122 -4.48 -7.24 -4.67
CA PHE A 122 -3.74 -6.72 -5.82
C PHE A 122 -2.86 -7.81 -6.39
N ALA A 123 -3.13 -8.24 -7.61
CA ALA A 123 -2.30 -9.21 -8.32
C ALA A 123 -0.98 -8.56 -8.80
N ASN A 124 -0.06 -9.39 -9.26
CA ASN A 124 1.31 -9.00 -9.59
C ASN A 124 1.37 -7.77 -10.52
N HIS A 125 2.21 -6.80 -10.13
CA HIS A 125 2.47 -5.58 -10.92
C HIS A 125 1.23 -4.73 -11.22
N SER A 126 0.16 -4.85 -10.44
CA SER A 126 -0.95 -3.91 -10.53
C SER A 126 -0.55 -2.55 -9.92
N THR A 127 -1.07 -1.47 -10.48
CA THR A 127 -0.61 -0.12 -10.16
C THR A 127 -1.79 0.82 -9.93
N LEU A 128 -1.77 1.55 -8.82
CA LEU A 128 -2.65 2.68 -8.58
C LEU A 128 -1.89 3.99 -8.75
N ALA A 129 -2.43 4.89 -9.55
CA ALA A 129 -2.03 6.30 -9.51
C ALA A 129 -2.56 6.99 -8.24
N GLY A 130 -2.21 8.24 -8.02
CA GLY A 130 -2.61 8.96 -6.80
C GLY A 130 -4.12 9.14 -6.64
N HIS A 131 -4.58 9.25 -5.39
CA HIS A 131 -5.98 9.56 -5.02
C HIS A 131 -7.01 8.49 -5.42
N VAL A 132 -6.61 7.26 -5.67
CA VAL A 132 -7.53 6.17 -5.99
C VAL A 132 -8.18 5.65 -4.71
N THR A 133 -9.49 5.41 -4.78
CA THR A 133 -10.24 4.73 -3.73
C THR A 133 -10.59 3.32 -4.20
N VAL A 134 -10.24 2.31 -3.41
CA VAL A 134 -10.60 0.90 -3.67
C VAL A 134 -11.41 0.39 -2.49
N GLU A 135 -12.66 0.06 -2.74
CA GLU A 135 -13.57 -0.43 -1.71
C GLU A 135 -13.28 -1.90 -1.36
N LYS A 136 -13.91 -2.38 -0.29
CA LYS A 136 -13.66 -3.72 0.25
C LYS A 136 -13.92 -4.84 -0.76
N ASN A 137 -13.24 -5.95 -0.56
CA ASN A 137 -13.39 -7.19 -1.34
C ASN A 137 -13.10 -7.06 -2.85
N VAL A 138 -12.42 -6.00 -3.28
CA VAL A 138 -12.01 -5.81 -4.67
C VAL A 138 -10.82 -6.70 -5.02
N VAL A 139 -10.81 -7.23 -6.24
CA VAL A 139 -9.67 -7.92 -6.82
C VAL A 139 -9.16 -7.15 -8.03
N VAL A 140 -7.90 -6.70 -7.98
CA VAL A 140 -7.24 -6.03 -9.10
C VAL A 140 -6.32 -7.03 -9.81
N GLY A 141 -6.61 -7.33 -11.06
CA GLY A 141 -5.86 -8.29 -11.88
C GLY A 141 -4.43 -7.83 -12.18
N ALA A 142 -3.58 -8.77 -12.51
CA ALA A 142 -2.15 -8.52 -12.76
C ALA A 142 -1.94 -7.54 -13.93
N LEU A 143 -0.88 -6.73 -13.83
CA LEU A 143 -0.48 -5.75 -14.86
C LEU A 143 -1.57 -4.71 -15.20
N SER A 144 -2.54 -4.52 -14.32
CA SER A 144 -3.57 -3.50 -14.50
C SER A 144 -3.13 -2.17 -13.90
N ALA A 145 -3.55 -1.07 -14.54
CA ALA A 145 -3.27 0.29 -14.09
C ALA A 145 -4.57 1.05 -13.86
N ILE A 146 -4.67 1.72 -12.72
CA ILE A 146 -5.86 2.49 -12.34
C ILE A 146 -5.49 3.98 -12.31
N HIS A 147 -6.20 4.78 -13.11
CA HIS A 147 -5.97 6.21 -13.25
C HIS A 147 -6.29 6.95 -11.95
N GLN A 148 -5.60 8.08 -11.75
CA GLN A 148 -5.80 8.92 -10.57
C GLN A 148 -7.27 9.34 -10.39
N PHE A 149 -7.68 9.46 -9.12
CA PHE A 149 -9.03 9.85 -8.69
C PHE A 149 -10.15 8.85 -8.99
N SER A 150 -9.86 7.72 -9.62
CA SER A 150 -10.87 6.67 -9.87
C SER A 150 -11.29 6.00 -8.56
N ARG A 151 -12.55 5.60 -8.50
CA ARG A 151 -13.11 4.79 -7.42
C ARG A 151 -13.49 3.41 -7.94
N ILE A 152 -13.02 2.38 -7.27
CA ILE A 152 -13.31 0.99 -7.57
C ILE A 152 -14.28 0.48 -6.52
N GLY A 153 -15.53 0.23 -6.94
CA GLY A 153 -16.62 -0.15 -6.07
C GLY A 153 -16.46 -1.54 -5.45
N GLU A 154 -17.11 -1.74 -4.31
CA GLU A 154 -17.03 -2.97 -3.51
C GLU A 154 -17.25 -4.24 -4.33
N GLY A 155 -16.46 -5.27 -4.06
CA GLY A 155 -16.61 -6.60 -4.65
C GLY A 155 -16.38 -6.65 -6.15
N SER A 156 -15.83 -5.58 -6.75
CA SER A 156 -15.52 -5.55 -8.19
C SER A 156 -14.27 -6.37 -8.50
N MET A 157 -14.20 -6.85 -9.73
CA MET A 157 -13.02 -7.49 -10.29
C MET A 157 -12.51 -6.73 -11.51
N ILE A 158 -11.25 -6.31 -11.44
CA ILE A 158 -10.53 -5.75 -12.58
C ILE A 158 -9.76 -6.89 -13.24
N GLY A 159 -10.05 -7.17 -14.49
CA GLY A 159 -9.32 -8.19 -15.27
C GLY A 159 -7.86 -7.79 -15.46
N GLY A 160 -6.99 -8.78 -15.63
CA GLY A 160 -5.57 -8.52 -15.86
C GLY A 160 -5.32 -7.69 -17.13
N MET A 161 -4.22 -6.93 -17.14
CA MET A 161 -3.80 -6.07 -18.26
C MET A 161 -4.83 -5.00 -18.64
N SER A 162 -5.63 -4.52 -17.66
CA SER A 162 -6.65 -3.50 -17.88
C SER A 162 -6.15 -2.10 -17.53
N GLY A 163 -6.60 -1.11 -18.31
CA GLY A 163 -6.43 0.32 -18.02
C GLY A 163 -7.75 0.93 -17.56
N ILE A 164 -7.88 1.22 -16.27
CA ILE A 164 -9.09 1.78 -15.69
C ILE A 164 -8.96 3.30 -15.61
N THR A 165 -9.76 4.01 -16.38
CA THR A 165 -9.69 5.49 -16.49
C THR A 165 -10.88 6.22 -15.87
N SER A 166 -11.85 5.47 -15.32
CA SER A 166 -13.08 6.00 -14.70
C SER A 166 -13.50 5.12 -13.53
N ASP A 167 -14.52 5.56 -12.80
CA ASP A 167 -15.09 4.80 -11.69
C ASP A 167 -15.66 3.46 -12.15
N VAL A 168 -15.50 2.44 -11.30
CA VAL A 168 -16.08 1.11 -11.47
C VAL A 168 -17.18 0.92 -10.45
N ILE A 169 -18.38 0.58 -10.91
CA ILE A 169 -19.53 0.35 -10.03
C ILE A 169 -19.33 -0.95 -9.23
N PRO A 170 -19.92 -1.05 -8.01
CA PRO A 170 -19.79 -2.25 -7.18
C PRO A 170 -20.25 -3.54 -7.86
N PHE A 171 -19.64 -4.67 -7.46
CA PHE A 171 -19.99 -6.03 -7.89
C PHE A 171 -19.93 -6.27 -9.41
N THR A 172 -19.04 -5.55 -10.08
CA THR A 172 -18.85 -5.60 -11.55
C THR A 172 -17.50 -6.21 -11.89
N THR A 173 -17.45 -6.91 -13.03
CA THR A 173 -16.18 -7.29 -13.66
C THR A 173 -15.91 -6.34 -14.83
N VAL A 174 -14.74 -5.73 -14.84
CA VAL A 174 -14.25 -4.84 -15.90
C VAL A 174 -12.93 -5.35 -16.44
N MET A 175 -12.74 -5.34 -17.75
CA MET A 175 -11.48 -5.71 -18.39
C MET A 175 -11.26 -4.96 -19.69
N GLY A 176 -9.99 -4.75 -20.03
CA GLY A 176 -9.55 -4.05 -21.24
C GLY A 176 -9.16 -2.60 -20.99
N ASN A 177 -9.09 -1.84 -22.06
CA ASN A 177 -8.69 -0.44 -22.11
C ASN A 177 -9.77 0.40 -22.76
#